data_e6cafb75c7a7b8a08ebb636b9dec3cd9
#
_entry.id   e6cafb75c7a7b8a08ebb636b9dec3cd9
#
_cell.length_a   1.000
_cell.length_b   1.000
_cell.length_c   1.000
_cell.angle_alpha   90.00
_cell.angle_beta   90.00
_cell.angle_gamma   90.00
#
_symmetry.space_group_name_H-M   'P 1'
#
loop_
_entity.id
_entity.type
_entity.pdbx_description
1 polymer ?
#
loop_
_entity_poly.entity_id
_entity_poly.type
_entity_poly.pdbx_seq_one_letter_code
_entity_poly.pdbx_strand_id
1 'polypeptide(L)'
;MILPVYLYGQPVLRKEAEEVPMDYPDLKQLVANMFETMYNADGVGLAAPQVGLSLRLLVIDADVMGDDFPECKGFKRAMINPVFLEKSEEEVSMEEGCLSLPGVHEKVARSAKVRVKYLDEDLKEHEETVEGFAARVVQHECEHLEGHVFIDNISGIRRQLNKSKLNSIIKGTARCSYKAKSGW
;
A
#
# COMPACT_ATOMS: atom_id res chain seq x y z
N MET A 1 12.55 -8.97 -10.88
CA MET A 1 12.01 -10.26 -10.37
C MET A 1 10.65 -10.00 -9.73
N ILE A 2 9.62 -10.70 -10.19
CA ILE A 2 8.28 -10.60 -9.62
C ILE A 2 8.19 -11.42 -8.33
N LEU A 3 7.83 -10.75 -7.23
CA LEU A 3 7.68 -11.35 -5.92
C LEU A 3 6.23 -11.79 -5.69
N PRO A 4 5.98 -12.79 -4.83
CA PRO A 4 4.59 -13.14 -4.48
C PRO A 4 3.98 -12.06 -3.59
N VAL A 5 2.71 -11.72 -3.83
CA VAL A 5 1.95 -10.82 -2.97
C VAL A 5 1.33 -11.62 -1.83
N TYR A 6 1.62 -11.22 -0.61
CA TYR A 6 1.06 -11.83 0.59
C TYR A 6 -0.37 -11.31 0.81
N LEU A 7 -1.30 -12.23 0.92
CA LEU A 7 -2.73 -11.89 1.01
C LEU A 7 -3.20 -11.79 2.46
N TYR A 8 -4.35 -11.16 2.63
CA TYR A 8 -5.02 -10.99 3.92
C TYR A 8 -5.08 -12.32 4.69
N GLY A 9 -4.73 -12.28 5.95
CA GLY A 9 -4.56 -13.46 6.82
C GLY A 9 -3.11 -13.85 7.05
N GLN A 10 -2.18 -13.40 6.21
CA GLN A 10 -0.76 -13.63 6.42
C GLN A 10 -0.25 -12.75 7.57
N PRO A 11 0.45 -13.34 8.57
CA PRO A 11 0.86 -12.60 9.78
C PRO A 11 1.69 -11.36 9.53
N VAL A 12 2.52 -11.34 8.48
CA VAL A 12 3.38 -10.20 8.15
C VAL A 12 2.58 -8.91 7.93
N LEU A 13 1.32 -9.01 7.47
CA LEU A 13 0.45 -7.86 7.22
C LEU A 13 -0.06 -7.21 8.51
N ARG A 14 0.06 -7.88 9.64
CA ARG A 14 -0.38 -7.40 10.95
C ARG A 14 0.77 -6.96 11.86
N LYS A 15 2.00 -7.06 11.38
CA LYS A 15 3.16 -6.58 12.11
C LYS A 15 3.42 -5.11 11.82
N GLU A 16 3.86 -4.39 12.84
CA GLU A 16 4.47 -3.08 12.65
C GLU A 16 5.83 -3.31 11.96
N ALA A 17 6.03 -2.64 10.84
CA ALA A 17 7.25 -2.80 10.04
C ALA A 17 8.43 -2.09 10.68
N GLU A 18 9.62 -2.64 10.51
CA GLU A 18 10.87 -2.10 11.04
C GLU A 18 11.49 -1.07 10.09
N GLU A 19 12.21 -0.12 10.66
CA GLU A 19 12.96 0.84 9.84
C GLU A 19 13.96 0.12 8.95
N VAL A 20 14.10 0.62 7.72
CA VAL A 20 15.15 0.15 6.80
C VAL A 20 16.47 0.78 7.22
N PRO A 21 17.49 -0.02 7.57
CA PRO A 21 18.81 0.52 7.89
C PRO A 21 19.48 1.12 6.66
N MET A 22 20.34 2.12 6.87
CA MET A 22 21.03 2.82 5.78
C MET A 22 21.96 1.91 4.96
N ASP A 23 22.41 0.82 5.54
CA ASP A 23 23.28 -0.17 4.91
C ASP A 23 22.53 -1.42 4.42
N TYR A 24 21.19 -1.33 4.27
CA TYR A 24 20.39 -2.45 3.79
C TYR A 24 20.90 -2.94 2.42
N PRO A 25 21.28 -4.23 2.30
CA PRO A 25 21.88 -4.73 1.07
C PRO A 25 20.89 -4.77 -0.09
N ASP A 26 21.36 -4.36 -1.27
CA ASP A 26 20.60 -4.42 -2.53
C ASP A 26 19.25 -3.70 -2.49
N LEU A 27 19.17 -2.58 -1.74
CA LEU A 27 17.93 -1.81 -1.57
C LEU A 27 17.34 -1.38 -2.91
N LYS A 28 18.16 -0.89 -3.84
CA LYS A 28 17.69 -0.47 -5.17
C LYS A 28 17.08 -1.63 -5.96
N GLN A 29 17.66 -2.81 -5.84
CA GLN A 29 17.12 -4.00 -6.49
C GLN A 29 15.79 -4.42 -5.88
N LEU A 30 15.66 -4.31 -4.56
CA LEU A 30 14.38 -4.58 -3.88
C LEU A 30 13.30 -3.61 -4.35
N VAL A 31 13.61 -2.32 -4.43
CA VAL A 31 12.69 -1.29 -4.93
C VAL A 31 12.26 -1.62 -6.36
N ALA A 32 13.20 -1.97 -7.23
CA ALA A 32 12.91 -2.34 -8.61
C ALA A 32 12.00 -3.59 -8.69
N ASN A 33 12.28 -4.60 -7.86
CA ASN A 33 11.45 -5.81 -7.78
C ASN A 33 10.03 -5.50 -7.30
N MET A 34 9.88 -4.57 -6.37
CA MET A 34 8.57 -4.15 -5.88
C MET A 34 7.77 -3.40 -6.94
N PHE A 35 8.39 -2.50 -7.69
CA PHE A 35 7.72 -1.86 -8.82
C PHE A 35 7.28 -2.88 -9.88
N GLU A 36 8.15 -3.80 -10.25
CA GLU A 36 7.83 -4.86 -11.22
C GLU A 36 6.66 -5.72 -10.75
N THR A 37 6.66 -6.09 -9.47
CA THR A 37 5.58 -6.85 -8.84
C THR A 37 4.26 -6.09 -8.88
N MET A 38 4.31 -4.81 -8.53
CA MET A 38 3.15 -3.90 -8.55
C MET A 38 2.56 -3.77 -9.96
N TYR A 39 3.40 -3.52 -10.97
CA TYR A 39 2.96 -3.41 -12.36
C TYR A 39 2.35 -4.72 -12.88
N ASN A 40 2.96 -5.85 -12.54
CA ASN A 40 2.44 -7.17 -12.93
C ASN A 40 1.05 -7.45 -12.36
N ALA A 41 0.72 -6.84 -11.24
CA ALA A 41 -0.57 -7.01 -10.56
C ALA A 41 -1.55 -5.85 -10.87
N ASP A 42 -1.20 -4.95 -11.79
CA ASP A 42 -1.99 -3.77 -12.14
C ASP A 42 -2.29 -2.86 -10.93
N GLY A 43 -1.36 -2.80 -9.98
CA GLY A 43 -1.49 -1.96 -8.79
C GLY A 43 -0.89 -0.58 -8.98
N VAL A 44 -1.29 0.36 -8.12
CA VAL A 44 -0.75 1.74 -8.09
C VAL A 44 0.13 1.99 -6.88
N GLY A 45 0.10 1.09 -5.91
CA GLY A 45 0.94 1.12 -4.71
C GLY A 45 1.21 -0.28 -4.18
N LEU A 46 2.33 -0.45 -3.48
CA LEU A 46 2.72 -1.72 -2.87
C LEU A 46 3.69 -1.44 -1.71
N ALA A 47 3.41 -2.00 -0.55
CA ALA A 47 4.26 -1.90 0.63
C ALA A 47 5.05 -3.19 0.85
N ALA A 48 6.24 -3.08 1.45
CA ALA A 48 7.12 -4.22 1.68
C ALA A 48 6.46 -5.39 2.46
N PRO A 49 5.62 -5.15 3.47
CA PRO A 49 4.90 -6.25 4.12
C PRO A 49 4.07 -7.09 3.13
N GLN A 50 3.56 -6.48 2.08
CA GLN A 50 2.78 -7.20 1.05
C GLN A 50 3.63 -8.13 0.18
N VAL A 51 4.94 -8.04 0.25
CA VAL A 51 5.87 -8.99 -0.37
C VAL A 51 6.65 -9.81 0.66
N GLY A 52 6.15 -9.84 1.89
CA GLY A 52 6.68 -10.68 2.96
C GLY A 52 7.82 -10.08 3.76
N LEU A 53 8.13 -8.81 3.57
CA LEU A 53 9.23 -8.12 4.25
C LEU A 53 8.69 -7.09 5.23
N SER A 54 8.97 -7.28 6.52
CA SER A 54 8.53 -6.35 7.57
C SER A 54 9.44 -5.12 7.64
N LEU A 55 9.46 -4.34 6.55
CA LEU A 55 10.30 -3.15 6.39
C LEU A 55 9.44 -1.94 6.05
N ARG A 56 9.84 -0.78 6.58
CA ARG A 56 9.18 0.51 6.31
C ARG A 56 9.60 1.04 4.93
N LEU A 57 9.08 0.37 3.90
CA LEU A 57 9.37 0.65 2.50
C LEU A 57 8.09 0.46 1.70
N LEU A 58 7.81 1.41 0.81
CA LEU A 58 6.69 1.32 -0.13
C LEU A 58 7.05 1.93 -1.47
N VAL A 59 6.34 1.52 -2.50
CA VAL A 59 6.45 2.08 -3.85
C VAL A 59 5.06 2.50 -4.35
N ILE A 60 5.02 3.58 -5.10
CA ILE A 60 3.80 4.11 -5.70
C ILE A 60 4.13 4.54 -7.13
N ASP A 61 3.24 4.18 -8.06
CA ASP A 61 3.19 4.79 -9.39
C ASP A 61 1.72 4.98 -9.74
N ALA A 62 1.24 6.19 -9.54
CA ALA A 62 -0.15 6.56 -9.75
C ALA A 62 -0.38 7.26 -11.09
N ASP A 63 0.63 7.34 -11.96
CA ASP A 63 0.53 8.05 -13.24
C ASP A 63 -0.65 7.57 -14.11
N VAL A 64 -0.95 6.28 -14.06
CA VAL A 64 -2.09 5.67 -14.78
C VAL A 64 -3.44 6.29 -14.38
N MET A 65 -3.53 6.86 -13.19
CA MET A 65 -4.74 7.52 -12.68
C MET A 65 -4.81 9.00 -13.09
N GLY A 66 -3.80 9.50 -13.80
CA GLY A 66 -3.66 10.94 -14.10
C GLY A 66 -4.77 11.55 -14.96
N ASP A 67 -5.48 10.76 -15.77
CA ASP A 67 -6.59 11.25 -16.59
C ASP A 67 -7.80 11.62 -15.73
N ASP A 68 -8.09 10.85 -14.69
CA ASP A 68 -9.20 11.11 -13.76
C ASP A 68 -8.77 11.96 -12.56
N PHE A 69 -7.50 11.88 -12.19
CA PHE A 69 -6.92 12.57 -11.03
C PHE A 69 -5.62 13.27 -11.43
N PRO A 70 -5.70 14.55 -11.88
CA PRO A 70 -4.53 15.27 -12.40
C PRO A 70 -3.32 15.32 -11.46
N GLU A 71 -3.55 15.30 -10.16
CA GLU A 71 -2.49 15.27 -9.13
C GLU A 71 -1.65 13.99 -9.17
N CYS A 72 -2.15 12.95 -9.84
CA CYS A 72 -1.44 11.67 -9.97
C CYS A 72 -0.49 11.65 -11.18
N LYS A 73 -0.61 12.62 -12.09
CA LYS A 73 0.22 12.66 -13.30
C LYS A 73 1.71 12.72 -12.94
N GLY A 74 2.47 11.72 -13.40
CA GLY A 74 3.89 11.63 -13.10
C GLY A 74 4.22 11.32 -11.65
N PHE A 75 3.23 10.96 -10.83
CA PHE A 75 3.47 10.64 -9.42
C PHE A 75 4.02 9.22 -9.28
N LYS A 76 5.34 9.13 -9.19
CA LYS A 76 6.06 7.87 -8.97
C LYS A 76 7.05 8.08 -7.84
N ARG A 77 6.97 7.26 -6.80
CA ARG A 77 7.80 7.39 -5.59
C ARG A 77 8.20 6.02 -5.05
N ALA A 78 9.43 5.95 -4.54
CA ALA A 78 9.84 4.96 -3.56
C ALA A 78 10.00 5.70 -2.24
N MET A 79 9.35 5.26 -1.19
CA MET A 79 9.39 5.90 0.13
C MET A 79 9.96 4.94 1.16
N ILE A 80 11.09 5.31 1.74
CA ILE A 80 11.80 4.55 2.77
C ILE A 80 11.66 5.32 4.08
N ASN A 81 11.24 4.63 5.13
CA ASN A 81 11.03 5.19 6.46
C ASN A 81 10.13 6.44 6.43
N PRO A 82 8.96 6.39 5.76
CA PRO A 82 8.09 7.55 5.66
C PRO A 82 7.49 7.92 7.01
N VAL A 83 7.34 9.24 7.23
CA VAL A 83 6.71 9.80 8.43
C VAL A 83 5.74 10.90 7.99
N PHE A 84 4.51 10.86 8.50
CA PHE A 84 3.57 11.95 8.30
C PHE A 84 3.90 13.10 9.27
N LEU A 85 4.11 14.29 8.71
CA LEU A 85 4.32 15.51 9.47
C LEU A 85 2.98 16.20 9.75
N GLU A 86 2.05 16.15 8.78
CA GLU A 86 0.71 16.72 8.91
C GLU A 86 -0.29 15.91 8.10
N LYS A 87 -1.52 15.86 8.58
CA LYS A 87 -2.68 15.35 7.86
C LYS A 87 -3.82 16.36 8.00
N SER A 88 -4.49 16.68 6.89
CA SER A 88 -5.62 17.59 6.92
C SER A 88 -6.78 17.02 7.75
N GLU A 89 -7.54 17.93 8.40
CA GLU A 89 -8.79 17.55 9.06
C GLU A 89 -9.88 17.23 8.04
N GLU A 90 -9.84 17.90 6.90
CA GLU A 90 -10.74 17.59 5.78
C GLU A 90 -10.47 16.17 5.29
N GLU A 91 -11.54 15.39 5.21
CA GLU A 91 -11.49 14.01 4.71
C GLU A 91 -12.37 13.86 3.48
N VAL A 92 -11.97 12.94 2.60
CA VAL A 92 -12.72 12.57 1.41
C VAL A 92 -12.93 11.06 1.44
N SER A 93 -14.15 10.61 1.17
CA SER A 93 -14.48 9.18 1.05
C SER A 93 -14.44 8.77 -0.40
N MET A 94 -13.66 7.72 -0.70
CA MET A 94 -13.58 7.12 -2.04
C MET A 94 -13.41 5.61 -1.92
N GLU A 95 -13.82 4.91 -2.98
CA GLU A 95 -13.62 3.47 -3.04
C GLU A 95 -12.12 3.13 -3.15
N GLU A 96 -11.72 2.14 -2.35
CA GLU A 96 -10.37 1.58 -2.37
C GLU A 96 -10.40 0.07 -2.57
N GLY A 97 -9.30 -0.43 -3.11
CA GLY A 97 -9.00 -1.86 -3.18
C GLY A 97 -7.55 -2.06 -2.76
N CYS A 98 -7.13 -3.30 -2.61
CA CYS A 98 -5.77 -3.65 -2.19
C CYS A 98 -5.33 -4.96 -2.85
N LEU A 99 -4.09 -5.03 -3.29
CA LEU A 99 -3.55 -6.26 -3.89
C LEU A 99 -3.55 -7.44 -2.90
N SER A 100 -3.49 -7.15 -1.60
CA SER A 100 -3.58 -8.19 -0.54
C SER A 100 -5.00 -8.61 -0.22
N LEU A 101 -6.02 -7.91 -0.75
CA LEU A 101 -7.44 -8.21 -0.57
C LEU A 101 -8.14 -8.29 -1.93
N PRO A 102 -7.82 -9.29 -2.76
CA PRO A 102 -8.41 -9.38 -4.11
C PRO A 102 -9.94 -9.49 -4.05
N GLY A 103 -10.62 -8.69 -4.86
CA GLY A 103 -12.08 -8.70 -4.97
C GLY A 103 -12.81 -7.91 -3.87
N VAL A 104 -12.11 -7.31 -2.93
CA VAL A 104 -12.69 -6.49 -1.85
C VAL A 104 -12.53 -5.01 -2.19
N HIS A 105 -13.64 -4.29 -2.27
CA HIS A 105 -13.67 -2.86 -2.53
C HIS A 105 -14.63 -2.20 -1.56
N GLU A 106 -14.21 -1.13 -0.91
CA GLU A 106 -15.02 -0.38 0.05
C GLU A 106 -14.64 1.10 0.03
N LYS A 107 -15.60 1.96 0.38
CA LYS A 107 -15.34 3.38 0.55
C LYS A 107 -14.61 3.60 1.88
N VAL A 108 -13.54 4.39 1.82
CA VAL A 108 -12.72 4.73 2.98
C VAL A 108 -12.56 6.25 3.04
N ALA A 109 -12.79 6.83 4.21
CA ALA A 109 -12.51 8.24 4.45
C ALA A 109 -11.02 8.42 4.76
N ARG A 110 -10.39 9.36 4.08
CA ARG A 110 -8.98 9.69 4.29
C ARG A 110 -8.76 11.19 4.23
N SER A 111 -7.70 11.66 4.87
CA SER A 111 -7.28 13.07 4.79
C SER A 111 -7.09 13.47 3.33
N ALA A 112 -7.64 14.64 2.96
CA ALA A 112 -7.54 15.16 1.60
C ALA A 112 -6.11 15.56 1.22
N LYS A 113 -5.29 15.91 2.20
CA LYS A 113 -3.93 16.39 2.04
C LYS A 113 -3.05 15.88 3.17
N VAL A 114 -1.84 15.47 2.83
CA VAL A 114 -0.83 15.02 3.81
C VAL A 114 0.51 15.63 3.49
N ARG A 115 1.32 15.86 4.51
CA ARG A 115 2.72 16.25 4.38
C ARG A 115 3.54 15.09 4.89
N VAL A 116 4.40 14.57 4.04
CA VAL A 116 5.18 13.35 4.30
C VAL A 116 6.67 13.61 4.10
N LYS A 117 7.47 13.03 4.99
CA LYS A 117 8.93 13.04 4.93
C LYS A 117 9.42 11.61 4.76
N TYR A 118 10.35 11.39 3.85
CA TYR A 118 10.84 10.04 3.55
C TYR A 118 12.21 10.09 2.88
N LEU A 119 12.84 8.94 2.75
CA LEU A 119 14.04 8.75 1.93
C LEU A 119 13.65 8.07 0.61
N ASP A 120 14.30 8.45 -0.49
CA ASP A 120 14.17 7.75 -1.76
C ASP A 120 15.14 6.56 -1.84
N GLU A 121 15.17 5.85 -2.98
CA GLU A 121 16.06 4.69 -3.19
C GLU A 121 17.55 5.03 -3.20
N ASP A 122 17.89 6.32 -3.32
CA ASP A 122 19.25 6.83 -3.18
C ASP A 122 19.55 7.31 -1.75
N LEU A 123 18.60 7.08 -0.83
CA LEU A 123 18.67 7.51 0.57
C LEU A 123 18.72 9.03 0.73
N LYS A 124 18.21 9.76 -0.26
CA LYS A 124 18.06 11.21 -0.19
C LYS A 124 16.74 11.56 0.49
N GLU A 125 16.78 12.53 1.40
CA GLU A 125 15.60 12.98 2.13
C GLU A 125 14.70 13.86 1.25
N HIS A 126 13.40 13.60 1.35
CA HIS A 126 12.36 14.38 0.71
C HIS A 126 11.28 14.73 1.72
N GLU A 127 10.70 15.89 1.52
CA GLU A 127 9.54 16.34 2.28
C GLU A 127 8.60 16.99 1.28
N GLU A 128 7.38 16.48 1.18
CA GLU A 128 6.41 17.01 0.21
C GLU A 128 4.99 16.97 0.74
N THR A 129 4.18 17.89 0.24
CA THR A 129 2.75 17.88 0.46
C THR A 129 2.09 17.17 -0.71
N VAL A 130 1.28 16.16 -0.39
CA VAL A 130 0.57 15.34 -1.36
C VAL A 130 -0.92 15.50 -1.13
N GLU A 131 -1.70 15.63 -2.20
CA GLU A 131 -3.14 15.84 -2.10
C GLU A 131 -3.93 14.93 -3.04
N GLY A 132 -5.25 14.89 -2.83
CA GLY A 132 -6.17 14.14 -3.68
C GLY A 132 -5.94 12.62 -3.63
N PHE A 133 -6.10 11.98 -4.78
CA PHE A 133 -5.94 10.52 -4.90
C PHE A 133 -4.52 10.07 -4.56
N ALA A 134 -3.50 10.85 -4.92
CA ALA A 134 -2.11 10.55 -4.57
C ALA A 134 -1.93 10.49 -3.04
N ALA A 135 -2.54 11.41 -2.29
CA ALA A 135 -2.51 11.39 -0.83
C ALA A 135 -3.20 10.13 -0.26
N ARG A 136 -4.27 9.69 -0.92
CA ARG A 136 -4.97 8.45 -0.55
C ARG A 136 -4.07 7.24 -0.68
N VAL A 137 -3.36 7.12 -1.78
CA VAL A 137 -2.43 6.01 -2.03
C VAL A 137 -1.30 6.01 -1.00
N VAL A 138 -0.71 7.17 -0.72
CA VAL A 138 0.34 7.30 0.31
C VAL A 138 -0.16 6.83 1.67
N GLN A 139 -1.37 7.26 2.08
CA GLN A 139 -1.95 6.86 3.37
C GLN A 139 -2.26 5.36 3.43
N HIS A 140 -2.81 4.82 2.36
CA HIS A 140 -3.12 3.38 2.26
C HIS A 140 -1.85 2.54 2.44
N GLU A 141 -0.78 2.88 1.70
CA GLU A 141 0.47 2.11 1.77
C GLU A 141 1.19 2.29 3.10
N CYS A 142 1.16 3.49 3.69
CA CYS A 142 1.74 3.72 5.01
C CYS A 142 1.02 2.94 6.11
N GLU A 143 -0.28 2.70 5.99
CA GLU A 143 -1.02 1.86 6.95
C GLU A 143 -0.49 0.43 6.97
N HIS A 144 -0.08 -0.11 5.83
CA HIS A 144 0.55 -1.44 5.80
C HIS A 144 1.81 -1.50 6.67
N LEU A 145 2.54 -0.38 6.77
CA LEU A 145 3.74 -0.32 7.60
C LEU A 145 3.42 -0.32 9.09
N GLU A 146 2.18 0.01 9.46
CA GLU A 146 1.68 -0.02 10.83
C GLU A 146 0.89 -1.31 11.16
N GLY A 147 0.86 -2.27 10.23
CA GLY A 147 0.11 -3.52 10.41
C GLY A 147 -1.39 -3.38 10.20
N HIS A 148 -1.82 -2.37 9.44
CA HIS A 148 -3.23 -2.10 9.15
C HIS A 148 -3.56 -2.30 7.67
N VAL A 149 -4.81 -2.63 7.40
CA VAL A 149 -5.37 -2.72 6.05
C VAL A 149 -6.61 -1.83 5.95
N PHE A 150 -6.99 -1.45 4.72
CA PHE A 150 -8.03 -0.43 4.51
C PHE A 150 -9.39 -0.81 5.11
N ILE A 151 -9.73 -2.10 5.21
CA ILE A 151 -10.99 -2.55 5.81
C ILE A 151 -11.03 -2.34 7.32
N ASP A 152 -9.92 -2.01 7.96
CA ASP A 152 -9.92 -1.63 9.36
C ASP A 152 -10.60 -0.27 9.58
N ASN A 153 -10.75 0.52 8.51
CA ASN A 153 -11.33 1.86 8.52
C ASN A 153 -12.81 1.89 8.11
N ILE A 154 -13.43 0.73 7.83
CA ILE A 154 -14.85 0.65 7.47
C ILE A 154 -15.70 0.26 8.69
N SER A 155 -17.01 0.49 8.60
CA SER A 155 -17.94 0.12 9.68
C SER A 155 -17.98 -1.39 9.89
N GLY A 156 -18.38 -1.82 11.09
CA GLY A 156 -18.57 -3.24 11.39
C GLY A 156 -19.58 -3.92 10.48
N ILE A 157 -20.64 -3.22 10.09
CA ILE A 157 -21.66 -3.72 9.16
C ILE A 157 -21.03 -3.98 7.78
N ARG A 158 -20.24 -3.02 7.26
CA ARG A 158 -19.57 -3.18 5.96
C ARG A 158 -18.56 -4.33 6.00
N ARG A 159 -17.82 -4.48 7.08
CA ARG A 159 -16.90 -5.59 7.27
C ARG A 159 -17.63 -6.92 7.28
N GLN A 160 -18.77 -7.00 7.96
CA GLN A 160 -19.61 -8.21 8.01
C GLN A 160 -20.11 -8.61 6.62
N LEU A 161 -20.48 -7.64 5.77
CA LEU A 161 -20.88 -7.90 4.39
C LEU A 161 -19.77 -8.48 3.52
N ASN A 162 -18.52 -8.25 3.89
CA ASN A 162 -17.34 -8.78 3.19
C ASN A 162 -16.80 -10.07 3.82
N LYS A 163 -17.40 -10.58 4.88
CA LYS A 163 -16.89 -11.73 5.65
C LYS A 163 -16.61 -12.96 4.78
N SER A 164 -17.50 -13.27 3.86
CA SER A 164 -17.32 -14.42 2.97
C SER A 164 -16.10 -14.27 2.06
N LYS A 165 -15.93 -13.08 1.47
CA LYS A 165 -14.77 -12.77 0.63
C LYS A 165 -13.47 -12.83 1.43
N LEU A 166 -13.46 -12.25 2.63
CA LEU A 166 -12.29 -12.26 3.51
C LEU A 166 -11.91 -13.67 3.92
N ASN A 167 -12.87 -14.50 4.27
CA ASN A 167 -12.62 -15.90 4.61
C ASN A 167 -12.04 -16.68 3.43
N SER A 168 -12.51 -16.42 2.20
CA SER A 168 -11.96 -17.05 1.00
C SER A 168 -10.49 -16.68 0.79
N ILE A 169 -10.13 -15.43 1.05
CA ILE A 169 -8.74 -14.98 0.97
C ILE A 169 -7.88 -15.71 2.00
N ILE A 170 -8.33 -15.76 3.26
CA ILE A 170 -7.61 -16.43 4.35
C ILE A 170 -7.41 -17.91 4.05
N LYS A 171 -8.42 -18.56 3.49
CA LYS A 171 -8.38 -20.00 3.14
C LYS A 171 -7.59 -20.30 1.87
N GLY A 172 -7.20 -19.28 1.12
CA GLY A 172 -6.47 -19.47 -0.13
C GLY A 172 -7.33 -19.87 -1.31
N THR A 173 -8.65 -19.69 -1.23
CA THR A 173 -9.60 -20.04 -2.30
C THR A 173 -10.02 -18.83 -3.16
N ALA A 174 -9.63 -17.62 -2.78
CA ALA A 174 -9.92 -16.42 -3.56
C ALA A 174 -9.15 -16.45 -4.89
N ARG A 175 -9.82 -16.01 -5.96
CA ARG A 175 -9.19 -15.91 -7.29
C ARG A 175 -8.26 -14.69 -7.31
N CYS A 176 -7.08 -14.90 -7.90
CA CYS A 176 -6.06 -13.87 -7.99
C CYS A 176 -5.30 -14.06 -9.32
N SER A 177 -5.15 -13.00 -10.09
CA SER A 177 -4.51 -13.04 -11.41
C SER A 177 -2.99 -12.90 -11.37
N TYR A 178 -2.43 -12.65 -10.20
CA TYR A 178 -0.98 -12.48 -9.98
C TYR A 178 -0.47 -13.51 -8.98
N LYS A 179 0.85 -13.66 -8.94
CA LYS A 179 1.51 -14.57 -8.00
C LYS A 179 1.23 -14.12 -6.57
N ALA A 180 0.59 -14.98 -5.79
CA ALA A 180 0.16 -14.63 -4.44
C ALA A 180 0.49 -15.73 -3.44
N LYS A 181 0.61 -15.36 -2.17
CA LYS A 181 0.79 -16.27 -1.04
C LYS A 181 -0.37 -16.09 -0.07
N SER A 182 -1.10 -17.16 0.18
CA SER A 182 -2.26 -17.19 1.08
C SER A 182 -2.35 -18.55 1.78
N GLY A 183 -3.24 -18.62 2.76
CA GLY A 183 -3.44 -19.85 3.55
C GLY A 183 -2.28 -20.13 4.50
N TRP A 184 -2.14 -21.39 4.85
CA TRP A 184 -1.17 -21.91 5.84
C TRP A 184 0.08 -22.48 5.19
#